data_c6f30c6e1dc148003b9da57e4bae5935
#
_entry.id   c6f30c6e1dc148003b9da57e4bae5935
#
_cell.length_a   1.000
_cell.length_b   1.000
_cell.length_c   1.000
_cell.angle_alpha   90.00
_cell.angle_beta   90.00
_cell.angle_gamma   90.00
#
_symmetry.space_group_name_H-M   'P 1'
#
loop_
_entity.id
_entity.type
_entity.pdbx_description
1 polymer ?
#
loop_
_entity_poly.entity_id
_entity_poly.type
_entity_poly.pdbx_seq_one_letter_code
_entity_poly.pdbx_strand_id
1 'polypeptide(L)'
;MATAEVFPQSRAQVLSLRWIISARDDLVWFIGSVASSYALLILYVAGVLPLIPMVALWAILIDAPHVFGTFSRTYFDRAERHNRARLLWGSLLFFVVGPIMVFAGLGLVFFFLAALWAYYHLVKQHYGFMVLYKKKNNDLAPVDNALDRLLLLFAFNYPFVAFIARDPEAMTRVPASLRFGVNGLATILLAGTIVLFVAWLLRQIQRFVGGEALDVPKYLLLAAAIPMHWIVLLTPMPNKPIAIVAILTIYHNLQYHRLIWFHNKKYKLSDKLKFVEPHSASVLGGSPTVGEGLESNHDSRQKHGAAELISRRLLYYIAFGILFGIVYQGPRQYLGYINLKSGGGITGEQSFAAQLAISFLWGYAFIHYYLDSKIWRVRRDPSVGKALNMA
;
A
#
# COMPACT_ATOMS: atom_id res chain seq x y z
N MET A 1 -6.32 -66.15 1.02
CA MET A 1 -5.34 -65.05 0.89
C MET A 1 -6.08 -63.91 0.18
N ALA A 2 -6.50 -62.89 0.92
CA ALA A 2 -7.13 -61.70 0.35
C ALA A 2 -6.04 -60.72 -0.07
N THR A 3 -5.92 -60.44 -1.35
CA THR A 3 -5.06 -59.38 -1.89
C THR A 3 -5.68 -58.04 -1.53
N ALA A 4 -5.04 -57.31 -0.62
CA ALA A 4 -5.40 -55.90 -0.34
C ALA A 4 -5.12 -55.08 -1.60
N GLU A 5 -6.15 -54.58 -2.26
CA GLU A 5 -6.05 -53.59 -3.29
C GLU A 5 -5.49 -52.27 -2.67
N VAL A 6 -4.24 -51.97 -2.99
CA VAL A 6 -3.63 -50.69 -2.66
C VAL A 6 -4.22 -49.64 -3.61
N PHE A 7 -5.25 -48.93 -3.15
CA PHE A 7 -5.75 -47.77 -3.86
C PHE A 7 -4.59 -46.73 -4.00
N PRO A 8 -4.32 -46.21 -5.21
CA PRO A 8 -3.32 -45.19 -5.37
C PRO A 8 -3.75 -43.98 -4.55
N GLN A 9 -2.91 -43.57 -3.56
CA GLN A 9 -3.10 -42.34 -2.85
C GLN A 9 -3.21 -41.22 -3.90
N SER A 10 -4.31 -40.46 -3.90
CA SER A 10 -4.47 -39.29 -4.76
C SER A 10 -3.27 -38.41 -4.58
N ARG A 11 -2.51 -38.13 -5.66
CA ARG A 11 -1.40 -37.18 -5.63
C ARG A 11 -1.89 -35.90 -5.00
N ALA A 12 -1.35 -35.54 -3.85
CA ALA A 12 -1.64 -34.30 -3.15
C ALA A 12 -1.54 -33.13 -4.15
N GLN A 13 -2.48 -32.20 -4.05
CA GLN A 13 -2.55 -31.04 -4.94
C GLN A 13 -1.27 -30.22 -4.80
N VAL A 14 -0.35 -30.33 -5.77
CA VAL A 14 0.98 -29.71 -5.76
C VAL A 14 0.91 -28.18 -5.89
N LEU A 15 -0.22 -27.63 -6.34
CA LEU A 15 -0.42 -26.20 -6.53
C LEU A 15 -1.59 -25.71 -5.66
N SER A 16 -1.37 -24.64 -4.91
CA SER A 16 -2.41 -23.95 -4.14
C SER A 16 -2.78 -22.62 -4.83
N LEU A 17 -4.08 -22.43 -5.06
CA LEU A 17 -4.67 -21.29 -5.80
C LEU A 17 -5.67 -20.51 -4.93
N ARG A 18 -5.35 -20.30 -3.65
CA ARG A 18 -6.24 -19.57 -2.75
C ARG A 18 -5.93 -18.06 -2.83
N TRP A 19 -6.90 -17.31 -3.33
CA TRP A 19 -6.84 -15.88 -3.58
C TRP A 19 -7.28 -15.06 -2.35
N ILE A 20 -6.80 -13.81 -2.23
CA ILE A 20 -7.21 -12.89 -1.15
C ILE A 20 -8.69 -12.54 -1.30
N ILE A 21 -9.10 -12.09 -2.49
CA ILE A 21 -10.49 -11.73 -2.81
C ILE A 21 -11.12 -12.80 -3.72
N SER A 22 -10.62 -12.90 -4.94
CA SER A 22 -11.03 -13.86 -5.99
C SER A 22 -9.92 -13.92 -7.04
N ALA A 23 -9.89 -14.99 -7.85
CA ALA A 23 -8.92 -15.10 -8.95
C ALA A 23 -8.96 -13.88 -9.86
N ARG A 24 -10.14 -13.43 -10.29
CA ARG A 24 -10.32 -12.26 -11.15
C ARG A 24 -9.82 -10.99 -10.50
N ASP A 25 -10.21 -10.72 -9.25
CA ASP A 25 -9.83 -9.49 -8.56
C ASP A 25 -8.32 -9.42 -8.32
N ASP A 26 -7.73 -10.52 -7.88
CA ASP A 26 -6.31 -10.58 -7.53
C ASP A 26 -5.44 -10.50 -8.80
N LEU A 27 -5.82 -11.23 -9.87
CA LEU A 27 -5.11 -11.18 -11.15
C LEU A 27 -5.21 -9.80 -11.83
N VAL A 28 -6.32 -9.08 -11.68
CA VAL A 28 -6.47 -7.73 -12.27
C VAL A 28 -5.80 -6.68 -11.40
N TRP A 29 -6.08 -6.67 -10.08
CA TRP A 29 -5.72 -5.53 -9.23
C TRP A 29 -4.44 -5.72 -8.42
N PHE A 30 -4.14 -6.94 -7.94
CA PHE A 30 -2.97 -7.16 -7.10
C PHE A 30 -1.73 -7.61 -7.88
N ILE A 31 -1.93 -8.22 -9.06
CA ILE A 31 -0.87 -8.72 -9.92
C ILE A 31 -0.82 -7.92 -11.22
N GLY A 32 -1.89 -7.94 -12.01
CA GLY A 32 -1.94 -7.39 -13.37
C GLY A 32 -1.91 -5.86 -13.44
N SER A 33 -2.28 -5.16 -12.36
CA SER A 33 -2.14 -3.70 -12.31
C SER A 33 -0.67 -3.21 -12.42
N VAL A 34 0.32 -4.12 -12.34
CA VAL A 34 1.71 -3.83 -12.68
C VAL A 34 1.86 -3.28 -14.12
N ALA A 35 0.95 -3.64 -15.02
CA ALA A 35 0.91 -3.12 -16.39
C ALA A 35 0.78 -1.58 -16.43
N SER A 36 0.15 -0.96 -15.42
CA SER A 36 0.06 0.50 -15.34
C SER A 36 1.43 1.17 -15.12
N SER A 37 2.32 0.57 -14.33
CA SER A 37 3.70 1.05 -14.17
C SER A 37 4.48 0.96 -15.47
N TYR A 38 4.39 -0.16 -16.18
CA TYR A 38 5.04 -0.33 -17.49
C TYR A 38 4.46 0.62 -18.54
N ALA A 39 3.14 0.81 -18.57
CA ALA A 39 2.50 1.76 -19.49
C ALA A 39 2.99 3.19 -19.23
N LEU A 40 3.01 3.66 -17.98
CA LEU A 40 3.53 4.98 -17.66
C LEU A 40 5.01 5.13 -18.01
N LEU A 41 5.83 4.10 -17.73
CA LEU A 41 7.25 4.10 -18.09
C LEU A 41 7.44 4.26 -19.61
N ILE A 42 6.73 3.46 -20.41
CA ILE A 42 6.83 3.48 -21.87
C ILE A 42 6.35 4.84 -22.41
N LEU A 43 5.19 5.32 -21.97
CA LEU A 43 4.64 6.60 -22.44
C LEU A 43 5.54 7.79 -22.07
N TYR A 44 6.17 7.74 -20.90
CA TYR A 44 7.09 8.78 -20.45
C TYR A 44 8.42 8.75 -21.21
N VAL A 45 9.06 7.59 -21.33
CA VAL A 45 10.35 7.44 -22.03
C VAL A 45 10.20 7.69 -23.54
N ALA A 46 9.06 7.33 -24.13
CA ALA A 46 8.76 7.64 -25.52
C ALA A 46 8.38 9.13 -25.76
N GLY A 47 8.33 9.97 -24.72
CA GLY A 47 7.99 11.40 -24.82
C GLY A 47 6.51 11.69 -25.12
N VAL A 48 5.64 10.67 -25.05
CA VAL A 48 4.19 10.82 -25.30
C VAL A 48 3.50 11.51 -24.12
N LEU A 49 3.91 11.22 -22.90
CA LEU A 49 3.36 11.77 -21.68
C LEU A 49 4.38 12.67 -20.96
N PRO A 50 4.22 14.02 -21.00
CA PRO A 50 5.14 14.94 -20.33
C PRO A 50 5.13 14.76 -18.80
N LEU A 51 6.26 15.09 -18.14
CA LEU A 51 6.48 14.90 -16.70
C LEU A 51 5.41 15.58 -15.84
N ILE A 52 5.14 16.87 -16.07
CA ILE A 52 4.27 17.68 -15.20
C ILE A 52 2.83 17.13 -15.20
N PRO A 53 2.15 16.94 -16.34
CA PRO A 53 0.82 16.36 -16.34
C PRO A 53 0.80 14.92 -15.80
N MET A 54 1.82 14.09 -16.08
CA MET A 54 1.91 12.74 -15.54
C MET A 54 1.93 12.75 -14.01
N VAL A 55 2.81 13.54 -13.41
CA VAL A 55 2.95 13.59 -11.95
C VAL A 55 1.76 14.26 -11.29
N ALA A 56 1.22 15.35 -11.87
CA ALA A 56 0.08 16.05 -11.31
C ALA A 56 -1.20 15.20 -11.34
N LEU A 57 -1.50 14.56 -12.48
CA LEU A 57 -2.66 13.68 -12.59
C LEU A 57 -2.54 12.46 -11.68
N TRP A 58 -1.38 11.80 -11.67
CA TRP A 58 -1.14 10.70 -10.75
C TRP A 58 -1.32 11.15 -9.29
N ALA A 59 -0.71 12.27 -8.88
CA ALA A 59 -0.73 12.73 -7.50
C ALA A 59 -2.15 13.05 -7.01
N ILE A 60 -2.96 13.72 -7.83
CA ILE A 60 -4.31 14.17 -7.43
C ILE A 60 -5.35 13.05 -7.60
N LEU A 61 -5.27 12.27 -8.69
CA LEU A 61 -6.33 11.32 -9.04
C LEU A 61 -6.07 9.90 -8.51
N ILE A 62 -4.82 9.55 -8.19
CA ILE A 62 -4.44 8.18 -7.83
C ILE A 62 -3.78 8.14 -6.43
N ASP A 63 -2.69 8.90 -6.22
CA ASP A 63 -1.92 8.84 -5.00
C ASP A 63 -2.68 9.43 -3.79
N ALA A 64 -3.21 10.62 -3.92
CA ALA A 64 -3.95 11.23 -2.82
C ALA A 64 -5.22 10.47 -2.44
N PRO A 65 -6.04 9.96 -3.37
CA PRO A 65 -7.13 9.04 -3.04
C PRO A 65 -6.66 7.74 -2.36
N HIS A 66 -5.45 7.24 -2.68
CA HIS A 66 -4.84 6.12 -1.97
C HIS A 66 -4.57 6.47 -0.49
N VAL A 67 -3.93 7.62 -0.24
CA VAL A 67 -3.74 8.15 1.12
C VAL A 67 -5.08 8.34 1.83
N PHE A 68 -6.08 8.93 1.12
CA PHE A 68 -7.44 9.11 1.63
C PHE A 68 -8.09 7.80 2.09
N GLY A 69 -7.78 6.68 1.44
CA GLY A 69 -8.27 5.35 1.84
C GLY A 69 -8.01 5.05 3.32
N THR A 70 -6.83 5.38 3.83
CA THR A 70 -6.50 5.25 5.26
C THR A 70 -7.31 6.22 6.12
N PHE A 71 -7.44 7.49 5.71
CA PHE A 71 -8.23 8.49 6.45
C PHE A 71 -9.70 8.11 6.50
N SER A 72 -10.28 7.64 5.39
CA SER A 72 -11.68 7.22 5.31
C SER A 72 -11.99 6.08 6.28
N ARG A 73 -11.05 5.15 6.45
CA ARG A 73 -11.17 4.00 7.34
C ARG A 73 -10.90 4.32 8.81
N THR A 74 -10.20 5.42 9.11
CA THR A 74 -9.76 5.75 10.47
C THR A 74 -10.45 7.01 11.00
N TYR A 75 -10.05 8.18 10.53
CA TYR A 75 -10.58 9.46 11.01
C TYR A 75 -12.05 9.68 10.67
N PHE A 76 -12.56 9.12 9.57
CA PHE A 76 -13.97 9.24 9.19
C PHE A 76 -14.84 8.09 9.74
N ASP A 77 -14.24 7.01 10.27
CA ASP A 77 -14.96 5.95 10.99
C ASP A 77 -15.07 6.29 12.48
N ARG A 78 -16.31 6.50 12.96
CA ARG A 78 -16.61 6.86 14.36
C ARG A 78 -16.12 5.78 15.33
N ALA A 79 -16.31 4.50 15.00
CA ALA A 79 -15.90 3.39 15.84
C ALA A 79 -14.36 3.31 15.96
N GLU A 80 -13.65 3.48 14.84
CA GLU A 80 -12.18 3.52 14.84
C GLU A 80 -11.64 4.73 15.61
N ARG A 81 -12.25 5.90 15.47
CA ARG A 81 -11.88 7.09 16.27
C ARG A 81 -12.01 6.86 17.76
N HIS A 82 -13.08 6.20 18.19
CA HIS A 82 -13.25 5.88 19.60
C HIS A 82 -12.24 4.85 20.08
N ASN A 83 -12.10 3.75 19.36
CA ASN A 83 -11.28 2.63 19.78
C ASN A 83 -9.76 2.92 19.68
N ARG A 84 -9.35 3.83 18.82
CA ARG A 84 -7.94 4.16 18.54
C ARG A 84 -7.62 5.64 18.72
N ALA A 85 -8.36 6.35 19.56
CA ALA A 85 -8.23 7.79 19.76
C ALA A 85 -6.76 8.23 19.99
N ARG A 86 -6.05 7.60 20.93
CA ARG A 86 -4.65 7.94 21.24
C ARG A 86 -3.72 7.77 20.02
N LEU A 87 -3.94 6.72 19.22
CA LEU A 87 -3.15 6.47 18.01
C LEU A 87 -3.40 7.55 16.97
N LEU A 88 -4.66 7.90 16.73
CA LEU A 88 -5.05 8.88 15.72
C LEU A 88 -4.62 10.30 16.13
N TRP A 89 -4.89 10.73 17.36
CA TRP A 89 -4.42 12.04 17.83
C TRP A 89 -2.90 12.15 17.83
N GLY A 90 -2.20 11.12 18.29
CA GLY A 90 -0.73 11.08 18.26
C GLY A 90 -0.16 11.16 16.85
N SER A 91 -0.83 10.59 15.83
CA SER A 91 -0.33 10.65 14.45
C SER A 91 -0.42 12.05 13.83
N LEU A 92 -1.24 12.97 14.36
CA LEU A 92 -1.27 14.38 13.91
C LEU A 92 0.05 15.11 14.16
N LEU A 93 0.90 14.64 15.07
CA LEU A 93 2.24 15.18 15.29
C LEU A 93 3.10 15.16 14.02
N PHE A 94 2.84 14.26 13.07
CA PHE A 94 3.56 14.22 11.80
C PHE A 94 3.41 15.51 10.96
N PHE A 95 2.36 16.30 11.16
CA PHE A 95 2.23 17.61 10.52
C PHE A 95 3.26 18.64 11.03
N VAL A 96 3.78 18.46 12.24
CA VAL A 96 4.68 19.41 12.91
C VAL A 96 6.15 19.01 12.76
N VAL A 97 6.46 17.72 12.69
CA VAL A 97 7.83 17.21 12.64
C VAL A 97 8.61 17.77 11.44
N GLY A 98 8.01 17.75 10.23
CA GLY A 98 8.65 18.26 9.04
C GLY A 98 9.00 19.76 9.12
N PRO A 99 8.02 20.65 9.40
CA PRO A 99 8.28 22.08 9.62
C PRO A 99 9.35 22.36 10.68
N ILE A 100 9.35 21.66 11.81
CA ILE A 100 10.38 21.81 12.84
C ILE A 100 11.77 21.47 12.30
N MET A 101 11.91 20.35 11.58
CA MET A 101 13.20 19.97 11.00
C MET A 101 13.68 20.98 9.95
N VAL A 102 12.79 21.48 9.10
CA VAL A 102 13.12 22.53 8.11
C VAL A 102 13.53 23.82 8.81
N PHE A 103 12.79 24.23 9.84
CA PHE A 103 13.13 25.43 10.62
C PHE A 103 14.47 25.31 11.34
N ALA A 104 14.85 24.11 11.77
CA ALA A 104 16.14 23.80 12.36
C ALA A 104 17.30 23.66 11.33
N GLY A 105 17.08 23.98 10.04
CA GLY A 105 18.08 23.82 8.99
C GLY A 105 18.32 22.38 8.52
N LEU A 106 17.48 21.44 8.94
CA LEU A 106 17.58 20.00 8.62
C LEU A 106 16.69 19.58 7.45
N GLY A 107 16.33 20.51 6.53
CA GLY A 107 15.42 20.24 5.43
C GLY A 107 15.87 19.09 4.54
N LEU A 108 17.15 19.05 4.13
CA LEU A 108 17.70 17.94 3.34
C LEU A 108 17.54 16.59 4.05
N VAL A 109 17.86 16.55 5.34
CA VAL A 109 17.73 15.31 6.16
C VAL A 109 16.28 14.88 6.22
N PHE A 110 15.35 15.82 6.44
CA PHE A 110 13.92 15.52 6.47
C PHE A 110 13.45 14.91 5.15
N PHE A 111 13.72 15.54 4.00
CA PHE A 111 13.26 15.03 2.71
C PHE A 111 13.93 13.71 2.33
N PHE A 112 15.18 13.50 2.71
CA PHE A 112 15.86 12.22 2.55
C PHE A 112 15.15 11.09 3.35
N LEU A 113 14.88 11.32 4.63
CA LEU A 113 14.16 10.37 5.48
C LEU A 113 12.73 10.14 4.99
N ALA A 114 12.07 11.18 4.49
CA ALA A 114 10.74 11.08 3.89
C ALA A 114 10.74 10.16 2.66
N ALA A 115 11.72 10.30 1.77
CA ALA A 115 11.87 9.44 0.60
C ALA A 115 12.16 7.98 0.99
N LEU A 116 13.03 7.76 1.99
CA LEU A 116 13.31 6.42 2.51
C LEU A 116 12.06 5.78 3.13
N TRP A 117 11.29 6.54 3.90
CA TRP A 117 10.06 6.00 4.51
C TRP A 117 8.98 5.72 3.48
N ALA A 118 8.83 6.59 2.47
CA ALA A 118 7.92 6.34 1.35
C ALA A 118 8.29 5.04 0.61
N TYR A 119 9.57 4.85 0.29
CA TYR A 119 10.02 3.62 -0.36
C TYR A 119 9.85 2.40 0.54
N TYR A 120 10.20 2.50 1.82
CA TYR A 120 9.97 1.45 2.81
C TYR A 120 8.49 1.08 2.91
N HIS A 121 7.58 2.06 2.90
CA HIS A 121 6.13 1.81 2.93
C HIS A 121 5.69 1.00 1.71
N LEU A 122 6.17 1.35 0.52
CA LEU A 122 5.90 0.62 -0.72
C LEU A 122 6.38 -0.84 -0.63
N VAL A 123 7.60 -1.08 -0.16
CA VAL A 123 8.14 -2.44 0.08
C VAL A 123 7.29 -3.20 1.09
N LYS A 124 6.88 -2.54 2.18
CA LYS A 124 6.05 -3.13 3.24
C LYS A 124 4.66 -3.51 2.78
N GLN A 125 4.06 -2.79 1.85
CA GLN A 125 2.76 -3.16 1.28
C GLN A 125 2.88 -4.45 0.47
N HIS A 126 3.87 -4.58 -0.42
CA HIS A 126 4.10 -5.81 -1.18
C HIS A 126 4.38 -7.00 -0.25
N TYR A 127 5.18 -6.79 0.80
CA TYR A 127 5.36 -7.78 1.86
C TYR A 127 4.03 -8.16 2.53
N GLY A 128 3.17 -7.19 2.79
CA GLY A 128 1.84 -7.41 3.36
C GLY A 128 0.98 -8.31 2.47
N PHE A 129 0.89 -8.04 1.17
CA PHE A 129 0.16 -8.88 0.21
C PHE A 129 0.75 -10.29 0.13
N MET A 130 2.08 -10.42 0.08
CA MET A 130 2.74 -11.71 0.12
C MET A 130 2.34 -12.52 1.36
N VAL A 131 2.34 -11.90 2.54
CA VAL A 131 1.93 -12.56 3.80
C VAL A 131 0.44 -12.94 3.78
N LEU A 132 -0.42 -12.13 3.15
CA LEU A 132 -1.84 -12.47 3.00
C LEU A 132 -2.02 -13.73 2.14
N TYR A 133 -1.33 -13.84 1.00
CA TYR A 133 -1.32 -15.05 0.18
C TYR A 133 -0.81 -16.28 0.95
N LYS A 134 0.34 -16.12 1.62
CA LYS A 134 0.91 -17.20 2.45
C LYS A 134 -0.06 -17.72 3.51
N LYS A 135 -0.80 -16.82 4.17
CA LYS A 135 -1.83 -17.22 5.15
C LYS A 135 -2.98 -17.98 4.49
N LYS A 136 -3.47 -17.51 3.35
CA LYS A 136 -4.54 -18.18 2.59
C LYS A 136 -4.12 -19.59 2.16
N ASN A 137 -2.87 -19.77 1.81
CA ASN A 137 -2.34 -21.02 1.27
C ASN A 137 -1.64 -21.90 2.32
N ASN A 138 -1.68 -21.52 3.61
CA ASN A 138 -1.02 -22.21 4.73
C ASN A 138 0.51 -22.38 4.54
N ASP A 139 1.15 -21.45 3.81
CA ASP A 139 2.57 -21.44 3.50
C ASP A 139 3.35 -20.61 4.55
N LEU A 140 3.33 -21.05 5.81
CA LEU A 140 3.87 -20.30 6.95
C LEU A 140 5.08 -20.97 7.63
N ALA A 141 5.71 -21.96 7.00
CA ALA A 141 6.92 -22.60 7.52
C ALA A 141 8.01 -21.54 7.80
N PRO A 142 8.72 -21.63 8.94
CA PRO A 142 9.68 -20.59 9.35
C PRO A 142 10.78 -20.31 8.33
N VAL A 143 11.35 -21.35 7.71
CA VAL A 143 12.40 -21.22 6.69
C VAL A 143 11.87 -20.51 5.45
N ASP A 144 10.70 -20.92 4.95
CA ASP A 144 10.06 -20.32 3.78
C ASP A 144 9.66 -18.85 4.06
N ASN A 145 9.23 -18.54 5.30
CA ASN A 145 8.97 -17.17 5.71
C ASN A 145 10.23 -16.29 5.72
N ALA A 146 11.34 -16.83 6.21
CA ALA A 146 12.61 -16.10 6.25
C ALA A 146 13.13 -15.84 4.83
N LEU A 147 13.16 -16.87 3.97
CA LEU A 147 13.64 -16.74 2.58
C LEU A 147 12.78 -15.77 1.76
N ASP A 148 11.46 -15.91 1.79
CA ASP A 148 10.54 -15.02 1.07
C ASP A 148 10.71 -13.56 1.51
N ARG A 149 10.81 -13.32 2.82
CA ARG A 149 11.01 -11.98 3.38
C ARG A 149 12.35 -11.38 2.99
N LEU A 150 13.44 -12.14 3.13
CA LEU A 150 14.78 -11.66 2.82
C LEU A 150 14.93 -11.42 1.31
N LEU A 151 14.47 -12.35 0.47
CA LEU A 151 14.48 -12.18 -0.98
C LEU A 151 13.75 -10.90 -1.38
N LEU A 152 12.53 -10.69 -0.89
CA LEU A 152 11.76 -9.49 -1.22
C LEU A 152 12.50 -8.23 -0.77
N LEU A 153 13.03 -8.20 0.46
CA LEU A 153 13.75 -7.03 0.98
C LEU A 153 14.99 -6.71 0.14
N PHE A 154 15.81 -7.69 -0.18
CA PHE A 154 17.03 -7.46 -0.96
C PHE A 154 16.72 -7.11 -2.41
N ALA A 155 15.82 -7.85 -3.06
CA ALA A 155 15.43 -7.64 -4.45
C ALA A 155 14.76 -6.28 -4.71
N PHE A 156 14.08 -5.69 -3.72
CA PHE A 156 13.50 -4.35 -3.84
C PHE A 156 14.52 -3.25 -3.51
N ASN A 157 15.32 -3.44 -2.44
CA ASN A 157 16.24 -2.39 -2.01
C ASN A 157 17.46 -2.26 -2.94
N TYR A 158 17.92 -3.34 -3.58
CA TYR A 158 19.03 -3.25 -4.52
C TYR A 158 18.80 -2.22 -5.64
N PRO A 159 17.74 -2.33 -6.47
CA PRO A 159 17.55 -1.38 -7.58
C PRO A 159 17.34 0.06 -7.10
N PHE A 160 16.76 0.28 -5.92
CA PHE A 160 16.61 1.60 -5.34
C PHE A 160 17.96 2.23 -4.95
N VAL A 161 18.82 1.48 -4.25
CA VAL A 161 20.15 1.97 -3.88
C VAL A 161 21.05 2.08 -5.11
N ALA A 162 20.95 1.16 -6.07
CA ALA A 162 21.68 1.23 -7.33
C ALA A 162 21.25 2.44 -8.20
N PHE A 163 19.97 2.81 -8.17
CA PHE A 163 19.49 4.06 -8.78
C PHE A 163 20.17 5.27 -8.14
N ILE A 164 20.14 5.37 -6.80
CA ILE A 164 20.78 6.48 -6.08
C ILE A 164 22.28 6.55 -6.40
N ALA A 165 22.96 5.39 -6.44
CA ALA A 165 24.40 5.29 -6.71
C ALA A 165 24.79 5.78 -8.12
N ARG A 166 23.91 5.57 -9.11
CA ARG A 166 24.19 5.83 -10.53
C ARG A 166 23.64 7.15 -11.06
N ASP A 167 22.70 7.75 -10.36
CA ASP A 167 22.03 8.99 -10.76
C ASP A 167 22.63 10.18 -9.98
N PRO A 168 23.34 11.11 -10.65
CA PRO A 168 23.98 12.23 -9.98
C PRO A 168 22.99 13.12 -9.25
N GLU A 169 21.79 13.32 -9.79
CA GLU A 169 20.75 14.14 -9.16
C GLU A 169 20.20 13.47 -7.90
N ALA A 170 19.93 12.15 -7.95
CA ALA A 170 19.52 11.38 -6.78
C ALA A 170 20.61 11.41 -5.68
N MET A 171 21.88 11.30 -6.07
CA MET A 171 23.02 11.34 -5.13
C MET A 171 23.14 12.68 -4.41
N THR A 172 22.80 13.82 -5.05
CA THR A 172 22.82 15.13 -4.36
C THR A 172 21.82 15.21 -3.21
N ARG A 173 20.76 14.42 -3.26
CA ARG A 173 19.70 14.34 -2.22
C ARG A 173 20.07 13.47 -1.03
N VAL A 174 21.19 12.75 -1.11
CA VAL A 174 21.75 12.00 0.02
C VAL A 174 22.62 12.93 0.87
N PRO A 175 22.46 12.96 2.20
CA PRO A 175 23.38 13.71 3.07
C PRO A 175 24.83 13.36 2.81
N ALA A 176 25.71 14.37 2.74
CA ALA A 176 27.09 14.19 2.30
C ALA A 176 27.86 13.11 3.09
N SER A 177 27.60 13.03 4.40
CA SER A 177 28.20 12.02 5.28
C SER A 177 27.82 10.57 4.97
N LEU A 178 26.76 10.32 4.17
CA LEU A 178 26.31 8.97 3.82
C LEU A 178 26.71 8.55 2.40
N ARG A 179 27.11 9.49 1.54
CA ARG A 179 27.38 9.24 0.11
C ARG A 179 28.46 8.20 -0.14
N PHE A 180 29.50 8.17 0.70
CA PHE A 180 30.61 7.22 0.54
C PHE A 180 30.20 5.76 0.63
N GLY A 181 29.15 5.45 1.38
CA GLY A 181 28.68 4.08 1.60
C GLY A 181 27.69 3.56 0.55
N VAL A 182 27.13 4.43 -0.31
CA VAL A 182 26.01 4.05 -1.20
C VAL A 182 26.42 2.97 -2.21
N ASN A 183 27.60 3.11 -2.84
CA ASN A 183 28.11 2.11 -3.80
C ASN A 183 28.38 0.73 -3.16
N GLY A 184 29.00 0.74 -1.97
CA GLY A 184 29.26 -0.48 -1.21
C GLY A 184 27.95 -1.17 -0.83
N LEU A 185 26.95 -0.39 -0.36
CA LEU A 185 25.63 -0.91 -0.04
C LEU A 185 24.93 -1.51 -1.28
N ALA A 186 25.00 -0.86 -2.45
CA ALA A 186 24.46 -1.39 -3.70
C ALA A 186 25.08 -2.74 -4.04
N THR A 187 26.41 -2.88 -3.92
CA THR A 187 27.12 -4.14 -4.18
C THR A 187 26.70 -5.25 -3.23
N ILE A 188 26.61 -4.95 -1.92
CA ILE A 188 26.15 -5.92 -0.91
C ILE A 188 24.70 -6.37 -1.18
N LEU A 189 23.82 -5.43 -1.53
CA LEU A 189 22.42 -5.74 -1.82
C LEU A 189 22.30 -6.59 -3.09
N LEU A 190 23.11 -6.34 -4.13
CA LEU A 190 23.13 -7.17 -5.34
C LEU A 190 23.59 -8.60 -5.04
N ALA A 191 24.75 -8.73 -4.40
CA ALA A 191 25.29 -10.03 -4.04
C ALA A 191 24.30 -10.81 -3.15
N GLY A 192 23.74 -10.16 -2.15
CA GLY A 192 22.71 -10.75 -1.27
C GLY A 192 21.45 -11.15 -2.05
N THR A 193 20.99 -10.33 -3.01
CA THR A 193 19.85 -10.67 -3.86
C THR A 193 20.10 -11.94 -4.67
N ILE A 194 21.28 -12.07 -5.27
CA ILE A 194 21.64 -13.26 -6.06
C ILE A 194 21.68 -14.51 -5.17
N VAL A 195 22.37 -14.44 -4.03
CA VAL A 195 22.49 -15.57 -3.09
C VAL A 195 21.11 -15.99 -2.57
N LEU A 196 20.28 -15.02 -2.15
CA LEU A 196 18.94 -15.29 -1.63
C LEU A 196 18.00 -15.81 -2.72
N PHE A 197 18.11 -15.34 -3.96
CA PHE A 197 17.32 -15.85 -5.07
C PHE A 197 17.66 -17.31 -5.38
N VAL A 198 18.94 -17.65 -5.43
CA VAL A 198 19.39 -19.03 -5.64
C VAL A 198 18.93 -19.94 -4.49
N ALA A 199 19.13 -19.52 -3.23
CA ALA A 199 18.68 -20.28 -2.08
C ALA A 199 17.15 -20.48 -2.06
N TRP A 200 16.39 -19.42 -2.39
CA TRP A 200 14.94 -19.46 -2.51
C TRP A 200 14.50 -20.41 -3.62
N LEU A 201 15.11 -20.34 -4.81
CA LEU A 201 14.78 -21.21 -5.94
C LEU A 201 15.04 -22.67 -5.61
N LEU A 202 16.21 -22.99 -5.05
CA LEU A 202 16.54 -24.36 -4.59
C LEU A 202 15.53 -24.87 -3.58
N ARG A 203 15.12 -24.03 -2.63
CA ARG A 203 14.07 -24.38 -1.65
C ARG A 203 12.72 -24.65 -2.33
N GLN A 204 12.31 -23.85 -3.34
CA GLN A 204 11.06 -24.10 -4.06
C GLN A 204 11.13 -25.42 -4.88
N ILE A 205 12.28 -25.72 -5.49
CA ILE A 205 12.49 -27.00 -6.18
C ILE A 205 12.41 -28.16 -5.19
N GLN A 206 13.07 -28.05 -4.03
CA GLN A 206 12.98 -29.07 -2.97
C GLN A 206 11.55 -29.32 -2.54
N ARG A 207 10.75 -28.27 -2.32
CA ARG A 207 9.33 -28.37 -1.96
C ARG A 207 8.53 -29.06 -3.06
N PHE A 208 8.75 -28.67 -4.31
CA PHE A 208 8.05 -29.27 -5.45
C PHE A 208 8.35 -30.77 -5.58
N VAL A 209 9.63 -31.15 -5.49
CA VAL A 209 10.05 -32.56 -5.52
C VAL A 209 9.51 -33.35 -4.31
N GLY A 210 9.45 -32.70 -3.14
CA GLY A 210 8.88 -33.26 -1.91
C GLY A 210 7.37 -33.36 -1.91
N GLY A 211 6.66 -32.89 -2.97
CA GLY A 211 5.20 -32.93 -3.06
C GLY A 211 4.49 -31.91 -2.18
N GLU A 212 5.19 -30.91 -1.63
CA GLU A 212 4.58 -29.82 -0.88
C GLU A 212 3.79 -28.88 -1.81
N ALA A 213 2.64 -28.37 -1.34
CA ALA A 213 1.85 -27.44 -2.13
C ALA A 213 2.56 -26.09 -2.29
N LEU A 214 2.65 -25.62 -3.54
CA LEU A 214 3.25 -24.34 -3.89
C LEU A 214 2.19 -23.23 -3.97
N ASP A 215 2.47 -22.09 -3.35
CA ASP A 215 1.59 -20.90 -3.30
C ASP A 215 1.71 -20.08 -4.61
N VAL A 216 0.90 -20.42 -5.62
CA VAL A 216 0.94 -19.79 -6.94
C VAL A 216 0.64 -18.28 -6.88
N PRO A 217 -0.38 -17.78 -6.16
CA PRO A 217 -0.64 -16.35 -6.05
C PRO A 217 0.56 -15.54 -5.52
N LYS A 218 1.29 -16.09 -4.53
CA LYS A 218 2.52 -15.50 -4.02
C LYS A 218 3.59 -15.37 -5.11
N TYR A 219 3.80 -16.42 -5.90
CA TYR A 219 4.81 -16.40 -6.97
C TYR A 219 4.44 -15.41 -8.07
N LEU A 220 3.16 -15.32 -8.45
CA LEU A 220 2.70 -14.34 -9.43
C LEU A 220 2.89 -12.90 -8.94
N LEU A 221 2.63 -12.63 -7.65
CA LEU A 221 2.91 -11.33 -7.06
C LEU A 221 4.40 -10.98 -7.12
N LEU A 222 5.28 -11.90 -6.72
CA LEU A 222 6.73 -11.69 -6.76
C LEU A 222 7.24 -11.51 -8.19
N ALA A 223 6.75 -12.33 -9.14
CA ALA A 223 7.10 -12.26 -10.56
C ALA A 223 6.62 -10.95 -11.24
N ALA A 224 5.54 -10.33 -10.74
CA ALA A 224 5.10 -9.03 -11.21
C ALA A 224 5.90 -7.89 -10.57
N ALA A 225 6.05 -7.91 -9.25
CA ALA A 225 6.55 -6.78 -8.49
C ALA A 225 8.08 -6.63 -8.56
N ILE A 226 8.86 -7.72 -8.47
CA ILE A 226 10.33 -7.65 -8.48
C ILE A 226 10.85 -7.13 -9.82
N PRO A 227 10.50 -7.69 -10.99
CA PRO A 227 10.97 -7.16 -12.26
C PRO A 227 10.56 -5.72 -12.52
N MET A 228 9.34 -5.33 -12.11
CA MET A 228 8.87 -3.96 -12.26
C MET A 228 9.77 -2.97 -11.52
N HIS A 229 10.14 -3.25 -10.26
CA HIS A 229 11.05 -2.39 -9.49
C HIS A 229 12.42 -2.28 -10.18
N TRP A 230 12.97 -3.38 -10.67
CA TRP A 230 14.26 -3.40 -11.37
C TRP A 230 14.19 -2.60 -12.65
N ILE A 231 13.20 -2.83 -13.49
CA ILE A 231 13.05 -2.15 -14.77
C ILE A 231 12.84 -0.64 -14.56
N VAL A 232 11.90 -0.23 -13.71
CA VAL A 232 11.62 1.19 -13.49
C VAL A 232 12.82 1.92 -12.87
N LEU A 233 13.43 1.33 -11.84
CA LEU A 233 14.53 1.97 -11.12
C LEU A 233 15.86 1.94 -11.88
N LEU A 234 16.08 1.01 -12.78
CA LEU A 234 17.36 0.91 -13.53
C LEU A 234 17.27 1.48 -14.95
N THR A 235 16.08 1.68 -15.52
CA THR A 235 15.92 2.31 -16.84
C THR A 235 16.33 3.79 -16.79
N PRO A 236 17.25 4.27 -17.65
CA PRO A 236 17.56 5.68 -17.78
C PRO A 236 16.34 6.47 -18.26
N MET A 237 16.06 7.62 -17.66
CA MET A 237 15.00 8.53 -18.09
C MET A 237 15.27 9.96 -17.61
N PRO A 238 14.76 11.01 -18.30
CA PRO A 238 14.87 12.39 -17.86
C PRO A 238 14.20 12.62 -16.51
N ASN A 239 14.71 13.55 -15.70
CA ASN A 239 14.11 13.93 -14.40
C ASN A 239 13.70 12.72 -13.55
N LYS A 240 14.49 11.67 -13.58
CA LYS A 240 14.20 10.37 -13.02
C LYS A 240 13.77 10.40 -11.55
N PRO A 241 14.40 11.15 -10.64
CA PRO A 241 13.99 11.19 -9.23
C PRO A 241 12.54 11.61 -9.01
N ILE A 242 11.94 12.33 -9.95
CA ILE A 242 10.52 12.76 -9.88
C ILE A 242 9.63 11.78 -10.65
N ALA A 243 10.04 11.41 -11.87
CA ALA A 243 9.26 10.52 -12.74
C ALA A 243 8.98 9.17 -12.10
N ILE A 244 9.99 8.56 -11.45
CA ILE A 244 9.86 7.24 -10.80
C ILE A 244 8.80 7.24 -9.70
N VAL A 245 8.50 8.36 -9.06
CA VAL A 245 7.51 8.40 -7.98
C VAL A 245 6.15 7.99 -8.52
N ALA A 246 5.69 8.58 -9.63
CA ALA A 246 4.42 8.21 -10.25
C ALA A 246 4.46 6.80 -10.87
N ILE A 247 5.54 6.50 -11.62
CA ILE A 247 5.67 5.24 -12.38
C ILE A 247 5.75 4.04 -11.45
N LEU A 248 6.54 4.14 -10.37
CA LEU A 248 6.75 3.04 -9.43
C LEU A 248 5.53 2.80 -8.54
N THR A 249 4.86 3.88 -8.12
CA THR A 249 3.83 3.77 -7.08
C THR A 249 2.43 3.56 -7.61
N ILE A 250 2.15 3.78 -8.90
CA ILE A 250 0.80 3.58 -9.46
C ILE A 250 0.30 2.14 -9.25
N TYR A 251 1.17 1.15 -9.42
CA TYR A 251 0.85 -0.26 -9.14
C TYR A 251 0.48 -0.47 -7.67
N HIS A 252 1.30 0.03 -6.76
CA HIS A 252 1.07 0.01 -5.32
C HIS A 252 -0.26 0.69 -4.93
N ASN A 253 -0.57 1.84 -5.53
CA ASN A 253 -1.78 2.60 -5.24
C ASN A 253 -3.04 1.84 -5.69
N LEU A 254 -3.03 1.25 -6.89
CA LEU A 254 -4.16 0.47 -7.42
C LEU A 254 -4.45 -0.78 -6.60
N GLN A 255 -3.41 -1.49 -6.14
CA GLN A 255 -3.55 -2.61 -5.21
C GLN A 255 -4.31 -2.19 -3.95
N TYR A 256 -3.89 -1.07 -3.35
CA TYR A 256 -4.49 -0.58 -2.11
C TYR A 256 -5.93 -0.10 -2.30
N HIS A 257 -6.23 0.60 -3.38
CA HIS A 257 -7.60 1.01 -3.70
C HIS A 257 -8.56 -0.18 -3.75
N ARG A 258 -8.13 -1.28 -4.37
CA ARG A 258 -8.95 -2.48 -4.44
C ARG A 258 -9.12 -3.13 -3.07
N LEU A 259 -8.06 -3.18 -2.26
CA LEU A 259 -8.09 -3.72 -0.91
C LEU A 259 -9.04 -2.93 0.00
N ILE A 260 -8.93 -1.58 0.01
CA ILE A 260 -9.81 -0.69 0.77
C ILE A 260 -11.26 -0.87 0.33
N TRP A 261 -11.51 -0.86 -0.99
CA TRP A 261 -12.87 -1.02 -1.50
C TRP A 261 -13.49 -2.37 -1.11
N PHE A 262 -12.68 -3.43 -1.10
CA PHE A 262 -13.12 -4.73 -0.61
C PHE A 262 -13.44 -4.73 0.89
N HIS A 263 -12.53 -4.16 1.69
CA HIS A 263 -12.73 -4.02 3.14
C HIS A 263 -13.98 -3.18 3.47
N ASN A 264 -14.27 -2.15 2.70
CA ASN A 264 -15.39 -1.24 2.93
C ASN A 264 -16.76 -1.88 2.68
N LYS A 265 -16.81 -3.13 2.16
CA LYS A 265 -18.06 -3.92 2.09
C LYS A 265 -18.67 -4.14 3.48
N LYS A 266 -17.87 -4.11 4.55
CA LYS A 266 -18.38 -4.21 5.94
C LYS A 266 -19.45 -3.16 6.28
N TYR A 267 -19.35 -1.96 5.71
CA TYR A 267 -20.32 -0.88 5.93
C TYR A 267 -21.65 -1.14 5.23
N LYS A 268 -21.65 -1.88 4.11
CA LYS A 268 -22.87 -2.25 3.37
C LYS A 268 -23.64 -3.41 4.03
N LEU A 269 -22.94 -4.32 4.72
CA LEU A 269 -23.56 -5.43 5.45
C LEU A 269 -24.34 -4.92 6.67
N SER A 270 -23.84 -3.86 7.31
CA SER A 270 -24.57 -3.19 8.41
C SER A 270 -25.93 -2.66 7.95
N ASP A 271 -26.06 -2.15 6.73
CA ASP A 271 -27.32 -1.66 6.17
C ASP A 271 -28.33 -2.81 5.88
N LYS A 272 -27.87 -3.95 5.38
CA LYS A 272 -28.75 -5.08 5.07
C LYS A 272 -29.36 -5.74 6.32
N LEU A 273 -28.60 -5.80 7.40
CA LEU A 273 -29.11 -6.34 8.67
C LEU A 273 -30.19 -5.46 9.29
N LYS A 274 -30.25 -4.15 8.96
CA LYS A 274 -31.29 -3.21 9.39
C LYS A 274 -32.64 -3.46 8.70
N PHE A 275 -32.68 -4.16 7.58
CA PHE A 275 -33.88 -4.45 6.80
C PHE A 275 -34.48 -5.86 7.06
N VAL A 276 -33.81 -6.70 7.86
CA VAL A 276 -34.24 -8.10 8.11
C VAL A 276 -35.04 -8.27 9.41
N GLU A 277 -35.18 -7.24 10.23
CA GLU A 277 -36.14 -7.23 11.37
C GLU A 277 -37.15 -6.11 11.19
N PRO A 278 -38.46 -6.30 11.34
CA PRO A 278 -39.18 -7.22 12.18
C PRO A 278 -40.47 -7.79 11.53
N HIS A 279 -40.50 -9.00 11.07
CA HIS A 279 -41.77 -9.61 10.69
C HIS A 279 -42.06 -10.98 11.38
N SER A 280 -41.28 -11.39 12.36
CA SER A 280 -41.47 -12.65 13.07
C SER A 280 -41.72 -12.57 14.58
N ALA A 281 -41.93 -11.37 15.14
CA ALA A 281 -42.18 -11.18 16.57
C ALA A 281 -43.61 -10.73 16.93
N SER A 282 -44.59 -10.94 16.04
CA SER A 282 -46.00 -10.59 16.31
C SER A 282 -46.92 -11.80 16.52
N VAL A 283 -46.47 -12.80 17.28
CA VAL A 283 -47.38 -13.79 17.83
C VAL A 283 -46.92 -14.17 19.24
N LEU A 284 -47.10 -13.25 20.19
CA LEU A 284 -47.38 -13.54 21.60
C LEU A 284 -47.47 -12.18 22.34
N GLY A 285 -48.67 -11.88 22.78
CA GLY A 285 -49.13 -10.62 23.30
C GLY A 285 -48.28 -10.02 24.43
N GLY A 286 -47.81 -8.80 24.18
CA GLY A 286 -47.24 -7.89 25.14
C GLY A 286 -47.04 -6.54 24.44
N SER A 287 -47.80 -5.48 24.88
CA SER A 287 -47.65 -4.12 24.36
C SER A 287 -46.26 -3.62 24.60
N PRO A 288 -45.47 -3.29 23.55
CA PRO A 288 -44.22 -2.60 23.76
C PRO A 288 -44.46 -1.13 24.07
N THR A 289 -43.87 -0.61 25.13
CA THR A 289 -43.81 0.82 25.41
C THR A 289 -43.07 1.52 24.28
N VAL A 290 -43.70 2.55 23.69
CA VAL A 290 -43.29 3.26 22.47
C VAL A 290 -41.93 4.00 22.61
N GLY A 291 -41.28 3.98 23.77
CA GLY A 291 -40.03 4.71 24.05
C GLY A 291 -38.73 3.94 23.71
N GLU A 292 -38.70 2.61 23.94
CA GLU A 292 -37.45 1.85 23.82
C GLU A 292 -37.05 1.47 22.37
N GLY A 293 -38.02 1.40 21.45
CA GLY A 293 -37.79 1.05 20.06
C GLY A 293 -37.15 2.16 19.22
N LEU A 294 -37.29 3.43 19.63
CA LEU A 294 -36.75 4.60 18.89
C LEU A 294 -35.30 4.91 19.24
N GLU A 295 -34.85 4.69 20.48
CA GLU A 295 -33.46 4.92 20.88
C GLU A 295 -32.51 3.87 20.32
N SER A 296 -32.88 2.60 20.26
CA SER A 296 -32.05 1.53 19.67
C SER A 296 -31.85 1.69 18.16
N ASN A 297 -32.85 2.25 17.44
CA ASN A 297 -32.77 2.49 16.00
C ASN A 297 -31.93 3.71 15.63
N HIS A 298 -31.83 4.73 16.49
CA HIS A 298 -31.02 5.93 16.22
C HIS A 298 -29.52 5.65 16.43
N ASP A 299 -29.17 4.84 17.42
CA ASP A 299 -27.77 4.52 17.76
C ASP A 299 -27.14 3.55 16.74
N SER A 300 -27.93 2.63 16.17
CA SER A 300 -27.47 1.72 15.10
C SER A 300 -27.19 2.45 13.77
N ARG A 301 -27.86 3.56 13.47
CA ARG A 301 -27.69 4.35 12.23
C ARG A 301 -26.41 5.18 12.17
N GLN A 302 -25.68 5.37 13.28
CA GLN A 302 -24.48 6.21 13.32
C GLN A 302 -23.19 5.48 13.71
N LYS A 303 -23.18 4.13 13.67
CA LYS A 303 -22.06 3.33 14.18
C LYS A 303 -20.70 3.69 13.56
N HIS A 304 -20.67 3.99 12.27
CA HIS A 304 -19.42 4.26 11.53
C HIS A 304 -19.32 5.72 11.01
N GLY A 305 -20.34 6.52 11.15
CA GLY A 305 -20.31 7.94 10.77
C GLY A 305 -20.06 8.17 9.27
N ALA A 306 -19.21 9.16 8.92
CA ALA A 306 -18.95 9.54 7.53
C ALA A 306 -18.36 8.42 6.66
N ALA A 307 -17.69 7.42 7.25
CA ALA A 307 -17.16 6.28 6.52
C ALA A 307 -18.25 5.49 5.79
N GLU A 308 -19.46 5.42 6.33
CA GLU A 308 -20.61 4.76 5.65
C GLU A 308 -21.02 5.52 4.38
N LEU A 309 -21.13 6.86 4.46
CA LEU A 309 -21.46 7.69 3.29
C LEU A 309 -20.40 7.55 2.19
N ILE A 310 -19.13 7.68 2.55
CA ILE A 310 -17.98 7.56 1.63
C ILE A 310 -18.00 6.21 0.92
N SER A 311 -18.33 5.14 1.64
CA SER A 311 -18.28 3.76 1.15
C SER A 311 -19.59 3.29 0.51
N ARG A 312 -20.63 4.10 0.53
CA ARG A 312 -21.96 3.76 0.00
C ARG A 312 -21.93 3.46 -1.50
N ARG A 313 -21.20 4.28 -2.30
CA ARG A 313 -21.02 4.11 -3.73
C ARG A 313 -19.55 4.33 -4.09
N LEU A 314 -19.06 3.60 -5.11
CA LEU A 314 -17.69 3.78 -5.61
C LEU A 314 -17.44 5.23 -6.05
N LEU A 315 -18.44 5.86 -6.70
CA LEU A 315 -18.34 7.26 -7.12
C LEU A 315 -18.11 8.22 -5.93
N TYR A 316 -18.75 7.99 -4.78
CA TYR A 316 -18.51 8.80 -3.59
C TYR A 316 -17.09 8.63 -3.06
N TYR A 317 -16.60 7.38 -2.98
CA TYR A 317 -15.23 7.11 -2.57
C TYR A 317 -14.21 7.81 -3.48
N ILE A 318 -14.42 7.74 -4.79
CA ILE A 318 -13.57 8.43 -5.78
C ILE A 318 -13.67 9.95 -5.64
N ALA A 319 -14.88 10.51 -5.56
CA ALA A 319 -15.09 11.95 -5.46
C ALA A 319 -14.47 12.56 -4.19
N PHE A 320 -14.68 11.92 -3.03
CA PHE A 320 -14.04 12.35 -1.78
C PHE A 320 -12.52 12.18 -1.82
N GLY A 321 -12.01 11.13 -2.46
CA GLY A 321 -10.58 10.91 -2.67
C GLY A 321 -9.95 12.00 -3.53
N ILE A 322 -10.60 12.39 -4.63
CA ILE A 322 -10.12 13.48 -5.52
C ILE A 322 -10.20 14.84 -4.79
N LEU A 323 -11.29 15.11 -4.05
CA LEU A 323 -11.40 16.34 -3.25
C LEU A 323 -10.25 16.42 -2.23
N PHE A 324 -9.96 15.33 -1.55
CA PHE A 324 -8.80 15.23 -0.66
C PHE A 324 -7.49 15.45 -1.45
N GLY A 325 -7.39 14.94 -2.67
CA GLY A 325 -6.26 15.14 -3.56
C GLY A 325 -6.03 16.60 -3.92
N ILE A 326 -7.08 17.34 -4.21
CA ILE A 326 -7.00 18.79 -4.48
C ILE A 326 -6.46 19.53 -3.25
N VAL A 327 -6.92 19.20 -2.06
CA VAL A 327 -6.49 19.84 -0.80
C VAL A 327 -5.05 19.44 -0.43
N TYR A 328 -4.69 18.18 -0.58
CA TYR A 328 -3.39 17.65 -0.15
C TYR A 328 -2.29 17.86 -1.18
N GLN A 329 -2.53 17.45 -2.42
CA GLN A 329 -1.52 17.48 -3.49
C GLN A 329 -1.58 18.77 -4.33
N GLY A 330 -2.74 19.41 -4.44
CA GLY A 330 -2.89 20.64 -5.21
C GLY A 330 -1.87 21.72 -4.82
N PRO A 331 -1.78 22.14 -3.56
CA PRO A 331 -0.78 23.13 -3.12
C PRO A 331 0.66 22.66 -3.37
N ARG A 332 0.96 21.38 -3.20
CA ARG A 332 2.29 20.81 -3.41
C ARG A 332 2.70 20.87 -4.89
N GLN A 333 1.79 20.51 -5.80
CA GLN A 333 2.02 20.58 -7.25
C GLN A 333 2.15 22.03 -7.71
N TYR A 334 1.36 22.95 -7.17
CA TYR A 334 1.44 24.38 -7.46
C TYR A 334 2.77 25.00 -7.03
N LEU A 335 3.25 24.69 -5.83
CA LEU A 335 4.55 25.13 -5.34
C LEU A 335 5.71 24.59 -6.22
N GLY A 336 5.63 23.34 -6.63
CA GLY A 336 6.57 22.72 -7.55
C GLY A 336 6.58 23.42 -8.92
N TYR A 337 5.41 23.76 -9.45
CA TYR A 337 5.26 24.47 -10.72
C TYR A 337 5.82 25.89 -10.67
N ILE A 338 5.56 26.65 -9.59
CA ILE A 338 6.14 28.00 -9.40
C ILE A 338 7.65 27.94 -9.34
N ASN A 339 8.22 27.00 -8.58
CA ASN A 339 9.65 26.82 -8.48
C ASN A 339 10.29 26.52 -9.85
N LEU A 340 9.65 25.72 -10.66
CA LEU A 340 10.08 25.46 -12.04
C LEU A 340 10.08 26.73 -12.90
N LYS A 341 9.01 27.54 -12.82
CA LYS A 341 8.90 28.80 -13.59
C LYS A 341 9.89 29.86 -13.18
N SER A 342 10.28 29.92 -11.91
CA SER A 342 11.25 30.90 -11.40
C SER A 342 12.72 30.56 -11.70
N GLY A 343 12.97 29.54 -12.55
CA GLY A 343 14.32 29.15 -12.95
C GLY A 343 15.04 28.24 -11.93
N GLY A 344 14.38 27.87 -10.83
CA GLY A 344 14.91 26.95 -9.83
C GLY A 344 15.05 25.50 -10.33
N GLY A 345 14.57 25.22 -11.56
CA GLY A 345 14.53 23.87 -12.10
C GLY A 345 13.57 22.95 -11.32
N ILE A 346 13.42 21.72 -11.79
CA ILE A 346 12.59 20.72 -11.08
C ILE A 346 13.25 20.32 -9.74
N THR A 347 14.53 20.54 -9.62
CA THR A 347 15.42 20.13 -8.52
C THR A 347 16.11 21.27 -7.82
N GLY A 348 15.89 22.53 -8.26
CA GLY A 348 16.47 23.74 -7.66
C GLY A 348 16.11 23.89 -6.19
N GLU A 349 16.92 24.66 -5.47
CA GLU A 349 16.65 24.98 -4.05
C GLU A 349 15.28 25.64 -3.93
N GLN A 350 14.38 24.95 -3.26
CA GLN A 350 13.06 25.49 -2.94
C GLN A 350 13.22 26.63 -1.91
N SER A 351 12.42 27.68 -2.05
CA SER A 351 12.38 28.73 -1.02
C SER A 351 12.06 28.12 0.35
N PHE A 352 12.57 28.76 1.41
CA PHE A 352 12.32 28.31 2.79
C PHE A 352 10.82 28.12 3.08
N ALA A 353 9.98 29.06 2.61
CA ALA A 353 8.53 28.97 2.77
C ALA A 353 7.94 27.75 2.03
N ALA A 354 8.43 27.44 0.82
CA ALA A 354 8.00 26.25 0.09
C ALA A 354 8.44 24.96 0.79
N GLN A 355 9.65 24.91 1.33
CA GLN A 355 10.11 23.77 2.13
C GLN A 355 9.24 23.55 3.37
N LEU A 356 8.88 24.61 4.11
CA LEU A 356 7.96 24.54 5.25
C LEU A 356 6.60 24.00 4.84
N ALA A 357 5.99 24.55 3.78
CA ALA A 357 4.69 24.12 3.31
C ALA A 357 4.69 22.66 2.83
N ILE A 358 5.68 22.26 2.04
CA ILE A 358 5.81 20.88 1.54
C ILE A 358 6.08 19.92 2.69
N SER A 359 6.92 20.29 3.66
CA SER A 359 7.21 19.43 4.81
C SER A 359 5.98 19.22 5.71
N PHE A 360 5.12 20.24 5.88
CA PHE A 360 3.81 20.10 6.52
C PHE A 360 2.91 19.12 5.75
N LEU A 361 2.82 19.26 4.42
CA LEU A 361 2.00 18.40 3.58
C LEU A 361 2.47 16.93 3.58
N TRP A 362 3.75 16.67 3.84
CA TRP A 362 4.24 15.30 4.08
C TRP A 362 3.59 14.63 5.29
N GLY A 363 3.04 15.39 6.22
CA GLY A 363 2.28 14.87 7.36
C GLY A 363 1.16 13.91 6.95
N TYR A 364 0.44 14.21 5.86
CA TYR A 364 -0.60 13.29 5.33
C TYR A 364 -0.05 11.92 4.96
N ALA A 365 1.07 11.89 4.22
CA ALA A 365 1.72 10.64 3.83
C ALA A 365 2.25 9.87 5.05
N PHE A 366 2.89 10.55 6.00
CA PHE A 366 3.42 9.91 7.20
C PHE A 366 2.33 9.33 8.09
N ILE A 367 1.21 10.03 8.25
CA ILE A 367 0.02 9.52 8.93
C ILE A 367 -0.45 8.23 8.25
N HIS A 368 -0.58 8.24 6.93
CA HIS A 368 -0.95 7.07 6.15
C HIS A 368 0.04 5.91 6.38
N TYR A 369 1.35 6.10 6.20
CA TYR A 369 2.35 5.05 6.41
C TYR A 369 2.33 4.49 7.83
N TYR A 370 2.20 5.36 8.82
CA TYR A 370 2.14 4.97 10.21
C TYR A 370 0.90 4.16 10.53
N LEU A 371 -0.28 4.68 10.16
CA LEU A 371 -1.55 4.03 10.46
C LEU A 371 -1.68 2.70 9.72
N ASP A 372 -1.28 2.61 8.45
CA ASP A 372 -1.32 1.36 7.69
C ASP A 372 -0.48 0.27 8.35
N SER A 373 0.64 0.62 8.98
CA SER A 373 1.44 -0.32 9.76
C SER A 373 0.70 -0.89 10.99
N LYS A 374 -0.40 -0.27 11.42
CA LYS A 374 -1.18 -0.63 12.61
C LYS A 374 -2.53 -1.26 12.30
N ILE A 375 -3.23 -0.75 11.26
CA ILE A 375 -4.63 -1.10 10.98
C ILE A 375 -4.80 -2.37 10.14
N TRP A 376 -3.76 -2.87 9.47
CA TRP A 376 -3.81 -4.08 8.64
C TRP A 376 -3.26 -5.33 9.34
N ARG A 377 -3.30 -5.36 10.69
CA ARG A 377 -2.77 -6.49 11.47
C ARG A 377 -3.83 -7.56 11.72
N VAL A 378 -4.03 -8.47 10.77
CA VAL A 378 -4.99 -9.60 10.88
C VAL A 378 -4.86 -10.38 12.20
N ARG A 379 -3.65 -10.55 12.74
CA ARG A 379 -3.43 -11.23 14.04
C ARG A 379 -3.97 -10.46 15.25
N ARG A 380 -4.01 -9.12 15.18
CA ARG A 380 -4.38 -8.25 16.31
C ARG A 380 -5.76 -7.66 16.18
N ASP A 381 -6.34 -7.75 14.99
CA ASP A 381 -7.65 -7.21 14.68
C ASP A 381 -8.47 -8.26 13.93
N PRO A 382 -9.28 -9.05 14.67
CA PRO A 382 -10.15 -10.08 14.07
C PRO A 382 -11.13 -9.52 13.04
N SER A 383 -11.53 -8.24 13.17
CA SER A 383 -12.44 -7.60 12.22
C SER A 383 -11.82 -7.48 10.82
N VAL A 384 -10.50 -7.24 10.76
CA VAL A 384 -9.74 -7.23 9.50
C VAL A 384 -9.67 -8.64 8.91
N GLY A 385 -9.41 -9.65 9.75
CA GLY A 385 -9.42 -11.06 9.33
C GLY A 385 -10.76 -11.44 8.71
N LYS A 386 -11.86 -11.12 9.39
CA LYS A 386 -13.22 -11.36 8.88
C LYS A 386 -13.51 -10.59 7.59
N ALA A 387 -13.14 -9.30 7.53
CA ALA A 387 -13.36 -8.47 6.34
C ALA A 387 -12.58 -8.95 5.11
N LEU A 388 -11.43 -9.62 5.29
CA LEU A 388 -10.61 -10.19 4.22
C LEU A 388 -10.83 -11.69 4.01
N ASN A 389 -11.84 -12.29 4.65
CA ASN A 389 -12.09 -13.74 4.62
C ASN A 389 -10.85 -14.56 5.03
N MET A 390 -10.14 -14.12 6.09
CA MET A 390 -8.92 -14.73 6.63
C MET A 390 -9.17 -15.46 7.96
N ALA A 391 -10.42 -15.50 8.42
CA ALA A 391 -10.84 -16.20 9.63
C ALA A 391 -11.09 -17.69 9.36
#